data_9e52208899030ae70d29b3877d8ef329
#
_entry.id   9e52208899030ae70d29b3877d8ef329
#
_cell.length_a   1.000
_cell.length_b   1.000
_cell.length_c   1.000
_cell.angle_alpha   90.00
_cell.angle_beta   90.00
_cell.angle_gamma   90.00
#
_symmetry.space_group_name_H-M   'P 1'
#
loop_
_entity.id
_entity.type
_entity.pdbx_description
1 polymer ?
#
loop_
_entity_poly.entity_id
_entity_poly.type
_entity_poly.pdbx_seq_one_letter_code
_entity_poly.pdbx_strand_id
1 'polypeptide(L)'
;GPYLDRVPARGGQNRYPSDNREEAARARDALRHAAQGGSVAVVSGGDPGVFAMAAAICEQIATGPDAWRALEVVFVPGITAMLAVAARIGAPLGHDFCALSLSDNLKPWPVIERRLDAAAQAGFAIALYNPVSRARPWQLTSAVERLRRHLPSTTPVIFGRAVGRPDERIDVMTLETAADQSADMATLVIVGTRETRIIARPGHSPLVYTPRAAAQVSA
;
A
#
# COMPACT_ATOMS: atom_id res chain seq x y z
N GLY A 1 14.65 -2.02 11.76
CA GLY A 1 13.62 -1.18 11.16
C GLY A 1 12.36 -1.13 12.02
N PRO A 2 11.42 -0.22 11.79
CA PRO A 2 10.29 0.08 12.69
C PRO A 2 9.33 -1.10 12.94
N TYR A 3 9.42 -2.16 12.18
CA TYR A 3 8.59 -3.35 12.38
C TYR A 3 9.17 -4.30 13.43
N LEU A 4 10.48 -4.33 13.58
CA LEU A 4 11.15 -5.22 14.54
C LEU A 4 10.80 -4.84 16.00
N ASP A 5 10.61 -3.55 16.27
CA ASP A 5 10.26 -3.04 17.59
C ASP A 5 8.85 -3.44 18.05
N ARG A 6 8.01 -3.90 17.11
CA ARG A 6 6.65 -4.37 17.37
C ARG A 6 6.56 -5.86 17.67
N VAL A 7 7.65 -6.59 17.44
CA VAL A 7 7.73 -8.02 17.74
C VAL A 7 8.33 -8.17 19.14
N PRO A 8 7.64 -8.83 20.08
CA PRO A 8 8.18 -9.08 21.40
C PRO A 8 9.52 -9.81 21.31
N ALA A 9 10.52 -9.33 22.05
CA ALA A 9 11.80 -10.00 22.13
C ALA A 9 11.63 -11.32 22.90
N ARG A 10 12.24 -12.39 22.39
CA ARG A 10 12.32 -13.70 23.05
C ARG A 10 13.78 -14.04 23.32
N GLY A 11 14.03 -14.74 24.43
CA GLY A 11 15.36 -15.23 24.75
C GLY A 11 15.91 -16.11 23.62
N GLY A 12 17.20 -15.98 23.32
CA GLY A 12 17.87 -16.76 22.27
C GLY A 12 17.64 -16.29 20.84
N GLN A 13 16.87 -15.21 20.61
CA GLN A 13 16.71 -14.63 19.28
C GLN A 13 17.83 -13.64 18.93
N ASN A 14 18.43 -13.83 17.77
CA ASN A 14 19.23 -12.80 17.13
C ASN A 14 18.31 -11.87 16.31
N ARG A 15 18.40 -10.56 16.53
CA ARG A 15 17.56 -9.57 15.86
C ARG A 15 18.43 -8.69 14.97
N TYR A 16 18.08 -8.59 13.70
CA TYR A 16 18.83 -7.87 12.66
C TYR A 16 18.01 -6.67 12.17
N PRO A 17 18.16 -5.48 12.79
CA PRO A 17 17.53 -4.26 12.29
C PRO A 17 18.20 -3.85 10.96
N SER A 18 17.42 -3.32 10.02
CA SER A 18 17.95 -2.80 8.76
C SER A 18 17.05 -1.67 8.24
N ASP A 19 17.59 -0.81 7.38
CA ASP A 19 16.89 0.31 6.78
C ASP A 19 16.03 -0.10 5.58
N ASN A 20 15.06 0.77 5.20
CA ASN A 20 14.11 0.49 4.12
C ASN A 20 14.72 0.46 2.70
N ARG A 21 16.01 0.82 2.55
CA ARG A 21 16.70 0.81 1.25
C ARG A 21 17.55 -0.45 1.02
N GLU A 22 17.54 -1.36 1.98
CA GLU A 22 18.39 -2.56 1.99
C GLU A 22 17.58 -3.85 1.81
N GLU A 23 16.45 -3.80 1.11
CA GLU A 23 15.53 -4.92 0.98
C GLU A 23 16.19 -6.16 0.37
N ALA A 24 16.97 -5.99 -0.70
CA ALA A 24 17.68 -7.07 -1.34
C ALA A 24 18.81 -7.65 -0.44
N ALA A 25 19.53 -6.79 0.28
CA ALA A 25 20.59 -7.24 1.23
C ALA A 25 19.96 -8.02 2.39
N ARG A 26 18.87 -7.50 2.96
CA ARG A 26 18.11 -8.17 4.02
C ARG A 26 17.58 -9.53 3.59
N ALA A 27 17.06 -9.63 2.37
CA ALA A 27 16.58 -10.88 1.80
C ALA A 27 17.73 -11.90 1.67
N ARG A 28 18.90 -11.47 1.14
CA ARG A 28 20.09 -12.33 1.05
C ARG A 28 20.58 -12.81 2.40
N ASP A 29 20.63 -11.94 3.41
CA ASP A 29 21.09 -12.30 4.74
C ASP A 29 20.14 -13.31 5.41
N ALA A 30 18.83 -13.10 5.28
CA ALA A 30 17.84 -14.05 5.77
C ALA A 30 17.99 -15.44 5.13
N LEU A 31 18.13 -15.49 3.80
CA LEU A 31 18.32 -16.75 3.06
C LEU A 31 19.64 -17.42 3.40
N ARG A 32 20.73 -16.65 3.62
CA ARG A 32 22.02 -17.18 4.06
C ARG A 32 21.93 -17.84 5.43
N HIS A 33 21.27 -17.18 6.39
CA HIS A 33 21.06 -17.75 7.72
C HIS A 33 20.20 -19.02 7.68
N ALA A 34 19.14 -19.02 6.86
CA ALA A 34 18.30 -20.20 6.68
C ALA A 34 19.07 -21.37 6.04
N ALA A 35 19.91 -21.11 5.04
CA ALA A 35 20.74 -22.13 4.39
C ALA A 35 21.82 -22.73 5.33
N GLN A 36 22.14 -22.05 6.42
CA GLN A 36 23.02 -22.57 7.49
C GLN A 36 22.25 -23.39 8.55
N GLY A 37 20.98 -23.72 8.31
CA GLY A 37 20.13 -24.49 9.21
C GLY A 37 19.39 -23.64 10.25
N GLY A 38 19.43 -22.31 10.14
CA GLY A 38 18.72 -21.42 11.04
C GLY A 38 17.22 -21.30 10.70
N SER A 39 16.39 -21.14 11.74
CA SER A 39 14.99 -20.75 11.57
C SER A 39 14.90 -19.22 11.53
N VAL A 40 14.46 -18.66 10.40
CA VAL A 40 14.51 -17.22 10.14
C VAL A 40 13.12 -16.67 9.88
N ALA A 41 12.74 -15.59 10.59
CA ALA A 41 11.52 -14.83 10.31
C ALA A 41 11.86 -13.44 9.76
N VAL A 42 11.37 -13.12 8.57
CA VAL A 42 11.44 -11.78 7.99
C VAL A 42 10.15 -11.04 8.32
N VAL A 43 10.24 -10.03 9.18
CA VAL A 43 9.08 -9.27 9.65
C VAL A 43 8.76 -8.14 8.68
N SER A 44 7.51 -8.09 8.23
CA SER A 44 6.98 -7.06 7.34
C SER A 44 5.71 -6.44 7.94
N GLY A 45 5.37 -5.22 7.53
CA GLY A 45 4.09 -4.59 7.91
C GLY A 45 3.03 -4.90 6.87
N GLY A 46 1.79 -5.10 7.31
CA GLY A 46 0.68 -5.44 6.43
C GLY A 46 0.79 -6.87 5.88
N ASP A 47 0.56 -7.06 4.60
CA ASP A 47 0.75 -8.34 3.91
C ASP A 47 2.15 -8.40 3.28
N PRO A 48 2.90 -9.51 3.42
CA PRO A 48 4.27 -9.61 2.89
C PRO A 48 4.34 -9.59 1.36
N GLY A 49 3.25 -9.95 0.67
CA GLY A 49 3.15 -9.98 -0.79
C GLY A 49 2.72 -8.64 -1.43
N VAL A 50 2.30 -7.65 -0.62
CA VAL A 50 1.78 -6.37 -1.14
C VAL A 50 2.76 -5.24 -0.87
N PHE A 51 3.62 -4.91 -1.86
CA PHE A 51 4.67 -3.87 -1.78
C PHE A 51 5.58 -4.02 -0.55
N ALA A 52 5.92 -5.27 -0.20
CA ALA A 52 6.65 -5.64 0.99
C ALA A 52 7.73 -6.70 0.68
N MET A 53 8.25 -7.40 1.69
CA MET A 53 9.48 -8.18 1.58
C MET A 53 9.38 -9.48 0.77
N ALA A 54 8.17 -10.03 0.51
CA ALA A 54 8.04 -11.32 -0.17
C ALA A 54 8.64 -11.30 -1.58
N ALA A 55 8.42 -10.22 -2.35
CA ALA A 55 9.00 -10.08 -3.69
C ALA A 55 10.53 -10.09 -3.64
N ALA A 56 11.14 -9.34 -2.71
CA ALA A 56 12.59 -9.30 -2.56
C ALA A 56 13.18 -10.68 -2.18
N ILE A 57 12.49 -11.46 -1.34
CA ILE A 57 12.88 -12.85 -1.02
C ILE A 57 12.83 -13.72 -2.28
N CYS A 58 11.72 -13.69 -3.02
CA CYS A 58 11.56 -14.48 -4.25
C CYS A 58 12.61 -14.12 -5.30
N GLU A 59 12.90 -12.83 -5.50
CA GLU A 59 13.94 -12.35 -6.43
C GLU A 59 15.32 -12.88 -6.06
N GLN A 60 15.67 -12.89 -4.77
CA GLN A 60 16.95 -13.43 -4.32
C GLN A 60 17.02 -14.95 -4.45
N ILE A 61 15.93 -15.69 -4.22
CA ILE A 61 15.86 -17.14 -4.47
C ILE A 61 16.03 -17.42 -5.98
N ALA A 62 15.37 -16.64 -6.84
CA ALA A 62 15.43 -16.84 -8.28
C ALA A 62 16.84 -16.64 -8.87
N THR A 63 17.61 -15.71 -8.32
CA THR A 63 18.91 -15.28 -8.87
C THR A 63 20.11 -15.75 -8.04
N GLY A 64 19.86 -16.32 -6.86
CA GLY A 64 20.89 -16.75 -5.91
C GLY A 64 21.31 -18.21 -6.11
N PRO A 65 22.10 -18.72 -5.15
CA PRO A 65 22.57 -20.12 -5.16
C PRO A 65 21.42 -21.14 -5.18
N ASP A 66 21.64 -22.27 -5.83
CA ASP A 66 20.63 -23.35 -5.93
C ASP A 66 20.16 -23.87 -4.56
N ALA A 67 21.02 -23.85 -3.57
CA ALA A 67 20.69 -24.21 -2.17
C ALA A 67 19.52 -23.39 -1.60
N TRP A 68 19.32 -22.14 -2.06
CA TRP A 68 18.20 -21.33 -1.61
C TRP A 68 16.84 -21.77 -2.15
N ARG A 69 16.83 -22.45 -3.32
CA ARG A 69 15.61 -23.03 -3.90
C ARG A 69 15.12 -24.26 -3.13
N ALA A 70 16.02 -24.90 -2.38
CA ALA A 70 15.68 -26.06 -1.53
C ALA A 70 15.17 -25.67 -0.14
N LEU A 71 15.20 -24.38 0.22
CA LEU A 71 14.68 -23.91 1.51
C LEU A 71 13.16 -24.00 1.57
N GLU A 72 12.64 -24.41 2.71
CA GLU A 72 11.21 -24.25 3.02
C GLU A 72 10.92 -22.79 3.30
N VAL A 73 10.09 -22.14 2.47
CA VAL A 73 9.71 -20.74 2.60
C VAL A 73 8.19 -20.63 2.73
N VAL A 74 7.74 -20.06 3.86
CA VAL A 74 6.32 -19.86 4.14
C VAL A 74 6.01 -18.38 4.17
N PHE A 75 4.99 -17.94 3.42
CA PHE A 75 4.44 -16.59 3.45
C PHE A 75 3.20 -16.59 4.34
N VAL A 76 3.29 -15.94 5.51
CA VAL A 76 2.16 -15.79 6.42
C VAL A 76 1.37 -14.55 5.99
N PRO A 77 0.10 -14.68 5.59
CA PRO A 77 -0.71 -13.55 5.12
C PRO A 77 -0.98 -12.55 6.23
N GLY A 78 -1.20 -11.30 5.85
CA GLY A 78 -1.56 -10.22 6.76
C GLY A 78 -2.56 -9.25 6.13
N ILE A 79 -3.04 -8.30 6.91
CA ILE A 79 -3.97 -7.29 6.44
C ILE A 79 -3.17 -6.12 5.84
N THR A 80 -3.20 -5.99 4.54
CA THR A 80 -2.56 -4.87 3.84
C THR A 80 -3.29 -3.55 4.11
N ALA A 81 -2.58 -2.44 4.03
CA ALA A 81 -3.09 -1.12 4.40
C ALA A 81 -4.38 -0.72 3.68
N MET A 82 -4.54 -1.07 2.39
CA MET A 82 -5.77 -0.73 1.66
C MET A 82 -7.01 -1.42 2.24
N LEU A 83 -6.89 -2.67 2.66
CA LEU A 83 -8.00 -3.42 3.28
C LEU A 83 -8.27 -2.89 4.70
N ALA A 84 -7.22 -2.55 5.45
CA ALA A 84 -7.38 -1.96 6.77
C ALA A 84 -8.13 -0.61 6.71
N VAL A 85 -7.76 0.28 5.77
CA VAL A 85 -8.43 1.57 5.55
C VAL A 85 -9.87 1.35 5.08
N ALA A 86 -10.08 0.49 4.09
CA ALA A 86 -11.42 0.20 3.58
C ALA A 86 -12.37 -0.28 4.68
N ALA A 87 -11.91 -1.19 5.56
CA ALA A 87 -12.71 -1.72 6.66
C ALA A 87 -13.11 -0.67 7.71
N ARG A 88 -12.36 0.44 7.82
CA ARG A 88 -12.70 1.53 8.75
C ARG A 88 -13.74 2.50 8.23
N ILE A 89 -13.88 2.59 6.90
CA ILE A 89 -14.67 3.65 6.27
C ILE A 89 -15.88 3.11 5.49
N GLY A 90 -16.00 1.80 5.32
CA GLY A 90 -17.11 1.16 4.61
C GLY A 90 -16.63 0.21 3.51
N ALA A 91 -17.01 0.47 2.26
CA ALA A 91 -16.70 -0.35 1.10
C ALA A 91 -16.22 0.47 -0.11
N PRO A 92 -15.17 1.32 0.04
CA PRO A 92 -14.65 2.10 -1.10
C PRO A 92 -14.06 1.20 -2.21
N LEU A 93 -13.69 -0.03 -1.88
CA LEU A 93 -13.20 -1.07 -2.79
C LEU A 93 -14.31 -2.09 -3.14
N GLY A 94 -15.58 -1.66 -3.15
CA GLY A 94 -16.74 -2.53 -3.37
C GLY A 94 -16.99 -2.91 -4.82
N HIS A 95 -16.27 -2.31 -5.77
CA HIS A 95 -16.22 -2.63 -7.19
C HIS A 95 -14.78 -2.94 -7.59
N ASP A 96 -14.46 -3.01 -8.88
CA ASP A 96 -13.11 -3.26 -9.37
C ASP A 96 -12.13 -2.19 -8.86
N PHE A 97 -10.99 -2.63 -8.41
CA PHE A 97 -9.96 -1.75 -7.85
C PHE A 97 -8.55 -2.22 -8.23
N CYS A 98 -7.60 -1.31 -8.11
CA CYS A 98 -6.20 -1.62 -8.26
C CYS A 98 -5.35 -0.97 -7.15
N ALA A 99 -4.15 -1.53 -6.93
CA ALA A 99 -3.16 -0.99 -6.01
C ALA A 99 -1.92 -0.53 -6.78
N LEU A 100 -1.51 0.71 -6.55
CA LEU A 100 -0.33 1.32 -7.15
C LEU A 100 0.61 1.85 -6.07
N SER A 101 1.90 1.62 -6.22
CA SER A 101 2.91 2.29 -5.38
C SER A 101 3.43 3.51 -6.12
N LEU A 102 3.40 4.68 -5.46
CA LEU A 102 3.97 5.92 -5.98
C LEU A 102 5.49 5.99 -5.82
N SER A 103 6.11 4.98 -5.21
CA SER A 103 7.58 4.92 -5.11
C SER A 103 8.20 4.71 -6.50
N ASP A 104 9.11 5.59 -6.87
CA ASP A 104 9.90 5.53 -8.11
C ASP A 104 11.30 4.93 -7.90
N ASN A 105 11.56 4.27 -6.77
CA ASN A 105 12.82 3.60 -6.48
C ASN A 105 13.13 2.46 -7.46
N LEU A 106 12.11 1.70 -7.83
CA LEU A 106 12.24 0.47 -8.63
C LEU A 106 11.60 0.59 -10.02
N LYS A 107 10.96 1.72 -10.32
CA LYS A 107 10.33 1.98 -11.62
C LYS A 107 10.29 3.48 -11.91
N PRO A 108 10.54 3.91 -13.14
CA PRO A 108 10.51 5.33 -13.51
C PRO A 108 9.12 5.96 -13.30
N TRP A 109 9.09 7.23 -12.92
CA TRP A 109 7.84 7.98 -12.70
C TRP A 109 6.87 7.95 -13.90
N PRO A 110 7.30 8.07 -15.18
CA PRO A 110 6.39 7.95 -16.33
C PRO A 110 5.64 6.62 -16.42
N VAL A 111 6.17 5.54 -15.83
CA VAL A 111 5.45 4.25 -15.74
C VAL A 111 4.31 4.35 -14.73
N ILE A 112 4.53 5.03 -13.60
CA ILE A 112 3.50 5.28 -12.59
C ILE A 112 2.39 6.13 -13.19
N GLU A 113 2.74 7.20 -13.88
CA GLU A 113 1.79 8.11 -14.54
C GLU A 113 0.88 7.39 -15.54
N ARG A 114 1.43 6.58 -16.42
CA ARG A 114 0.62 5.77 -17.36
C ARG A 114 -0.34 4.82 -16.65
N ARG A 115 0.08 4.24 -15.52
CA ARG A 115 -0.77 3.34 -14.73
C ARG A 115 -1.90 4.11 -14.04
N LEU A 116 -1.63 5.31 -13.53
CA LEU A 116 -2.66 6.18 -12.95
C LEU A 116 -3.71 6.56 -13.99
N ASP A 117 -3.29 6.97 -15.19
CA ASP A 117 -4.20 7.30 -16.30
C ASP A 117 -5.06 6.11 -16.68
N ALA A 118 -4.44 4.95 -16.91
CA ALA A 118 -5.14 3.74 -17.33
C ALA A 118 -6.16 3.29 -16.28
N ALA A 119 -5.79 3.31 -14.99
CA ALA A 119 -6.68 2.93 -13.91
C ALA A 119 -7.88 3.89 -13.77
N ALA A 120 -7.65 5.20 -13.84
CA ALA A 120 -8.70 6.20 -13.77
C ALA A 120 -9.64 6.13 -14.97
N GLN A 121 -9.11 5.96 -16.18
CA GLN A 121 -9.90 5.82 -17.42
C GLN A 121 -10.74 4.55 -17.43
N ALA A 122 -10.20 3.45 -16.90
CA ALA A 122 -10.90 2.18 -16.77
C ALA A 122 -11.93 2.15 -15.64
N GLY A 123 -11.99 3.18 -14.79
CA GLY A 123 -12.98 3.30 -13.71
C GLY A 123 -12.64 2.49 -12.46
N PHE A 124 -11.38 2.10 -12.26
CA PHE A 124 -10.95 1.43 -11.02
C PHE A 124 -10.92 2.40 -9.83
N ALA A 125 -11.33 1.93 -8.65
CA ALA A 125 -10.90 2.55 -7.41
C ALA A 125 -9.40 2.29 -7.21
N ILE A 126 -8.63 3.29 -6.79
CA ILE A 126 -7.17 3.22 -6.79
C ILE A 126 -6.62 3.34 -5.37
N ALA A 127 -5.93 2.31 -4.88
CA ALA A 127 -5.21 2.36 -3.63
C ALA A 127 -3.74 2.78 -3.89
N LEU A 128 -3.33 3.95 -3.36
CA LEU A 128 -2.00 4.52 -3.53
C LEU A 128 -1.14 4.25 -2.31
N TYR A 129 -0.11 3.43 -2.48
CA TYR A 129 0.92 3.13 -1.49
C TYR A 129 2.12 4.05 -1.64
N ASN A 130 2.85 4.26 -0.54
CA ASN A 130 4.05 5.09 -0.51
C ASN A 130 3.81 6.50 -1.09
N PRO A 131 2.76 7.21 -0.64
CA PRO A 131 2.32 8.44 -1.27
C PRO A 131 3.36 9.55 -1.19
N VAL A 132 4.15 9.59 -0.12
CA VAL A 132 5.15 10.62 0.15
C VAL A 132 6.34 10.02 0.90
N SER A 133 7.54 10.48 0.62
CA SER A 133 8.73 10.25 1.45
C SER A 133 9.53 11.55 1.63
N ARG A 134 10.45 11.58 2.60
CA ARG A 134 11.31 12.77 2.82
C ARG A 134 12.09 13.17 1.56
N ALA A 135 12.56 12.20 0.80
CA ALA A 135 13.30 12.46 -0.45
C ALA A 135 12.38 12.82 -1.63
N ARG A 136 11.07 12.59 -1.50
CA ARG A 136 10.09 12.70 -2.59
C ARG A 136 8.75 13.18 -2.06
N PRO A 137 8.65 14.47 -1.70
CA PRO A 137 7.42 15.05 -1.13
C PRO A 137 6.33 15.33 -2.18
N TRP A 138 6.67 15.34 -3.47
CA TRP A 138 5.84 15.82 -4.58
C TRP A 138 4.94 14.75 -5.22
N GLN A 139 5.19 13.48 -4.96
CA GLN A 139 4.58 12.36 -5.71
C GLN A 139 3.07 12.29 -5.57
N LEU A 140 2.54 12.49 -4.36
CA LEU A 140 1.11 12.47 -4.13
C LEU A 140 0.42 13.64 -4.86
N THR A 141 0.95 14.85 -4.74
CA THR A 141 0.40 16.03 -5.42
C THR A 141 0.37 15.80 -6.93
N SER A 142 1.47 15.34 -7.54
CA SER A 142 1.51 15.02 -8.97
C SER A 142 0.52 13.92 -9.37
N ALA A 143 0.35 12.90 -8.54
CA ALA A 143 -0.63 11.84 -8.79
C ALA A 143 -2.07 12.39 -8.75
N VAL A 144 -2.41 13.22 -7.75
CA VAL A 144 -3.74 13.85 -7.63
C VAL A 144 -4.02 14.78 -8.82
N GLU A 145 -3.07 15.64 -9.19
CA GLU A 145 -3.20 16.52 -10.36
C GLU A 145 -3.42 15.73 -11.65
N ARG A 146 -2.76 14.60 -11.78
CA ARG A 146 -2.95 13.73 -12.93
C ARG A 146 -4.33 13.09 -12.95
N LEU A 147 -4.79 12.57 -11.83
CA LEU A 147 -6.12 11.96 -11.68
C LEU A 147 -7.26 12.95 -11.93
N ARG A 148 -7.08 14.24 -11.60
CA ARG A 148 -8.04 15.33 -11.92
C ARG A 148 -8.32 15.49 -13.41
N ARG A 149 -7.47 14.99 -14.29
CA ARG A 149 -7.70 15.01 -15.74
C ARG A 149 -8.75 13.98 -16.19
N HIS A 150 -9.01 12.98 -15.37
CA HIS A 150 -9.87 11.83 -15.70
C HIS A 150 -11.10 11.70 -14.79
N LEU A 151 -10.99 12.17 -13.56
CA LEU A 151 -12.02 12.02 -12.53
C LEU A 151 -12.62 13.38 -12.15
N PRO A 152 -13.92 13.43 -11.78
CA PRO A 152 -14.55 14.64 -11.26
C PRO A 152 -13.83 15.17 -10.02
N SER A 153 -13.82 16.50 -9.84
CA SER A 153 -13.25 17.14 -8.64
C SER A 153 -13.92 16.67 -7.34
N THR A 154 -15.18 16.26 -7.41
CA THR A 154 -15.99 15.75 -6.29
C THR A 154 -15.71 14.28 -5.94
N THR A 155 -14.84 13.58 -6.71
CA THR A 155 -14.50 12.18 -6.43
C THR A 155 -13.97 12.03 -5.01
N PRO A 156 -14.50 11.10 -4.18
CA PRO A 156 -14.02 10.88 -2.84
C PRO A 156 -12.59 10.39 -2.80
N VAL A 157 -11.79 10.95 -1.88
CA VAL A 157 -10.43 10.53 -1.59
C VAL A 157 -10.30 10.29 -0.08
N ILE A 158 -9.80 9.13 0.29
CA ILE A 158 -9.66 8.70 1.67
C ILE A 158 -8.18 8.63 2.02
N PHE A 159 -7.77 9.31 3.09
CA PHE A 159 -6.44 9.21 3.68
C PHE A 159 -6.52 8.39 4.95
N GLY A 160 -5.90 7.24 4.97
CA GLY A 160 -5.79 6.39 6.15
C GLY A 160 -4.35 6.35 6.66
N ARG A 161 -4.09 7.00 7.78
CA ARG A 161 -2.78 7.02 8.41
C ARG A 161 -2.74 6.06 9.58
N ALA A 162 -1.71 5.25 9.66
CA ALA A 162 -1.40 4.35 10.77
C ALA A 162 -2.59 3.48 11.23
N VAL A 163 -3.45 3.05 10.30
CA VAL A 163 -4.67 2.30 10.61
C VAL A 163 -4.37 1.02 11.37
N GLY A 164 -5.12 0.77 12.45
CA GLY A 164 -4.91 -0.32 13.39
C GLY A 164 -3.87 0.00 14.48
N ARG A 165 -3.44 1.26 14.63
CA ARG A 165 -2.47 1.71 15.65
C ARG A 165 -3.09 2.79 16.54
N PRO A 166 -2.47 3.10 17.70
CA PRO A 166 -2.99 4.15 18.61
C PRO A 166 -3.10 5.54 17.97
N ASP A 167 -2.26 5.84 16.98
CA ASP A 167 -2.22 7.10 16.22
C ASP A 167 -2.98 7.03 14.90
N GLU A 168 -3.96 6.12 14.80
CA GLU A 168 -4.84 5.97 13.64
C GLU A 168 -5.58 7.28 13.35
N ARG A 169 -5.57 7.68 12.08
CA ARG A 169 -6.37 8.80 11.59
C ARG A 169 -6.91 8.47 10.21
N ILE A 170 -8.20 8.83 9.99
CA ILE A 170 -8.85 8.71 8.69
C ILE A 170 -9.51 10.03 8.34
N ASP A 171 -9.14 10.58 7.19
CA ASP A 171 -9.72 11.78 6.62
C ASP A 171 -10.39 11.43 5.28
N VAL A 172 -11.61 11.93 5.09
CA VAL A 172 -12.35 11.80 3.82
C VAL A 172 -12.52 13.17 3.23
N MET A 173 -12.11 13.33 1.99
CA MET A 173 -12.18 14.59 1.27
C MET A 173 -12.53 14.36 -0.21
N THR A 174 -12.47 15.38 -1.03
CA THR A 174 -12.65 15.29 -2.48
C THR A 174 -11.31 15.38 -3.19
N LEU A 175 -11.28 14.95 -4.44
CA LEU A 175 -10.11 15.07 -5.30
C LEU A 175 -9.67 16.53 -5.48
N GLU A 176 -10.62 17.49 -5.37
CA GLU A 176 -10.34 18.93 -5.41
C GLU A 176 -9.41 19.40 -4.30
N THR A 177 -9.56 18.85 -3.08
CA THR A 177 -8.80 19.28 -1.90
C THR A 177 -7.68 18.33 -1.52
N ALA A 178 -7.59 17.16 -2.17
CA ALA A 178 -6.67 16.10 -1.81
C ALA A 178 -5.18 16.45 -2.03
N ALA A 179 -4.87 17.37 -2.96
CA ALA A 179 -3.47 17.74 -3.26
C ALA A 179 -2.80 18.49 -2.10
N ASP A 180 -3.57 19.19 -1.27
CA ASP A 180 -3.07 20.01 -0.16
C ASP A 180 -2.98 19.21 1.16
N GLN A 181 -3.48 17.96 1.15
CA GLN A 181 -3.47 17.11 2.34
C GLN A 181 -2.08 16.57 2.63
N SER A 182 -1.66 16.72 3.88
CA SER A 182 -0.40 16.14 4.33
C SER A 182 -0.48 14.62 4.42
N ALA A 183 0.57 13.95 3.96
CA ALA A 183 0.74 12.52 4.06
C ALA A 183 2.18 12.18 4.47
N ASP A 184 2.37 10.96 4.97
CA ASP A 184 3.68 10.41 5.32
C ASP A 184 3.80 8.94 4.89
N MET A 185 4.89 8.28 5.24
CA MET A 185 5.12 6.86 4.94
C MET A 185 4.17 5.90 5.65
N ALA A 186 3.42 6.36 6.66
CA ALA A 186 2.40 5.56 7.35
C ALA A 186 0.99 5.77 6.75
N THR A 187 0.88 6.57 5.69
CA THR A 187 -0.38 6.93 5.04
C THR A 187 -0.63 6.04 3.81
N LEU A 188 -1.86 5.55 3.69
CA LEU A 188 -2.43 4.99 2.47
C LEU A 188 -3.51 5.94 1.95
N VAL A 189 -3.60 6.10 0.63
CA VAL A 189 -4.65 6.92 0.00
C VAL A 189 -5.51 6.03 -0.89
N ILE A 190 -6.85 6.11 -0.74
CA ILE A 190 -7.79 5.48 -1.67
C ILE A 190 -8.48 6.59 -2.45
N VAL A 191 -8.37 6.55 -3.78
CA VAL A 191 -9.11 7.43 -4.69
C VAL A 191 -10.27 6.62 -5.24
N GLY A 192 -11.49 7.13 -5.05
CA GLY A 192 -12.70 6.51 -5.55
C GLY A 192 -12.84 6.61 -7.07
N THR A 193 -14.00 6.19 -7.55
CA THR A 193 -14.43 6.32 -8.95
C THR A 193 -15.49 7.43 -9.09
N ARG A 194 -16.00 7.65 -10.30
CA ARG A 194 -17.16 8.55 -10.55
C ARG A 194 -18.41 8.11 -9.79
N GLU A 195 -18.54 6.82 -9.51
CA GLU A 195 -19.68 6.21 -8.83
C GLU A 195 -19.51 6.11 -7.31
N THR A 196 -18.30 6.34 -6.79
CA THR A 196 -18.06 6.30 -5.34
C THR A 196 -18.88 7.34 -4.61
N ARG A 197 -19.51 6.97 -3.51
CA ARG A 197 -20.44 7.79 -2.73
C ARG A 197 -20.01 7.91 -1.29
N ILE A 198 -20.31 9.05 -0.69
CA ILE A 198 -20.18 9.32 0.74
C ILE A 198 -21.58 9.34 1.35
N ILE A 199 -21.79 8.53 2.39
CA ILE A 199 -23.02 8.53 3.18
C ILE A 199 -22.72 9.29 4.48
N ALA A 200 -23.28 10.50 4.58
CA ALA A 200 -23.24 11.25 5.83
C ALA A 200 -24.08 10.56 6.90
N ARG A 201 -23.56 10.45 8.12
CA ARG A 201 -24.26 9.84 9.26
C ARG A 201 -24.23 10.78 10.46
N PRO A 202 -25.36 11.33 10.92
CA PRO A 202 -25.40 12.20 12.09
C PRO A 202 -24.79 11.51 13.32
N GLY A 203 -23.81 12.15 13.97
CA GLY A 203 -23.15 11.62 15.17
C GLY A 203 -22.13 10.47 14.93
N HIS A 204 -21.88 10.09 13.68
CA HIS A 204 -20.96 9.01 13.33
C HIS A 204 -20.04 9.42 12.18
N SER A 205 -18.92 8.75 12.05
CA SER A 205 -18.06 8.88 10.87
C SER A 205 -18.83 8.53 9.59
N PRO A 206 -18.60 9.23 8.46
CA PRO A 206 -19.25 8.92 7.22
C PRO A 206 -18.88 7.51 6.74
N LEU A 207 -19.76 6.90 5.91
CA LEU A 207 -19.36 5.71 5.17
C LEU A 207 -19.06 6.10 3.73
N VAL A 208 -18.04 5.46 3.16
CA VAL A 208 -17.67 5.58 1.75
C VAL A 208 -17.83 4.22 1.09
N TYR A 209 -18.49 4.18 -0.05
CA TYR A 209 -18.63 2.94 -0.82
C TYR A 209 -18.61 3.19 -2.32
N THR A 210 -18.14 2.21 -3.08
CA THR A 210 -18.29 2.15 -4.52
C THR A 210 -19.37 1.11 -4.84
N PRO A 211 -20.45 1.47 -5.60
CA PRO A 211 -21.52 0.55 -5.95
C PRO A 211 -20.99 -0.69 -6.67
N ARG A 212 -21.59 -1.84 -6.41
CA ARG A 212 -21.20 -3.12 -7.05
C ARG A 212 -21.59 -3.22 -8.53
N ALA A 213 -22.59 -2.47 -8.93
CA ALA A 213 -23.05 -2.41 -10.32
C ALA A 213 -22.46 -1.19 -11.01
N ALA A 214 -21.93 -1.37 -12.21
CA ALA A 214 -21.59 -0.25 -13.08
C ALA A 214 -22.87 0.48 -13.50
N ALA A 215 -22.81 1.81 -13.61
CA ALA A 215 -23.89 2.56 -14.23
C ALA A 215 -24.11 2.03 -15.66
N GLN A 216 -25.36 1.80 -16.05
CA GLN A 216 -25.65 1.40 -17.43
C GLN A 216 -25.15 2.51 -18.35
N VAL A 217 -24.22 2.18 -19.21
CA VAL A 217 -23.85 3.05 -20.32
C VAL A 217 -25.08 3.06 -21.24
N SER A 218 -25.80 4.16 -21.22
CA SER A 218 -26.87 4.37 -22.25
C SER A 218 -26.16 4.31 -23.61
N ALA A 219 -26.54 3.33 -24.40
CA ALA A 219 -26.05 3.13 -25.76
C ALA A 219 -26.44 4.30 -26.66
#